data_e7b6f08d5725cf7d7ca7aa459c7b1db3
#
_entry.id   e7b6f08d5725cf7d7ca7aa459c7b1db3
#
_cell.length_a   1.000
_cell.length_b   1.000
_cell.length_c   1.000
_cell.angle_alpha   90.00
_cell.angle_beta   90.00
_cell.angle_gamma   90.00
#
_symmetry.space_group_name_H-M   'P 1'
#
loop_
_entity.id
_entity.type
_entity.pdbx_description
1 polymer ?
#
loop_
_entity_poly.entity_id
_entity_poly.type
_entity_poly.pdbx_seq_one_letter_code
_entity_poly.pdbx_strand_id
1 'polypeptide(L)'
;VLTKMVADITPAHDTKLQELLRLIADKIEHPINEGNRRVLVFSAFSDTAEYLYEHVSTYLKETYGCDTALITGSIDGRTTIAGFRATLNNVLTCFSPLSKGRDVLMPGSTADITVLIATDCISEGQNLQDCDYMVNYDIHWNPVRIIQRFGRIDRIGSRNACIQLVNFWPDLTLDDYINLKP
;
A
#
# COMPACT_ATOMS: atom_id res chain seq x y z
N VAL A 1 7.52 -24.58 22.81
CA VAL A 1 6.26 -24.46 22.05
C VAL A 1 6.28 -23.19 21.22
N LEU A 2 6.53 -22.00 21.80
CA LEU A 2 6.59 -20.73 21.06
C LEU A 2 7.63 -20.71 19.95
N THR A 3 8.83 -21.27 20.19
CA THR A 3 9.92 -21.31 19.18
C THR A 3 9.56 -22.17 17.97
N LYS A 4 8.77 -23.22 18.14
CA LYS A 4 8.25 -24.02 17.01
C LYS A 4 7.17 -23.26 16.23
N MET A 5 6.27 -22.55 16.93
CA MET A 5 5.22 -21.78 16.26
C MET A 5 5.80 -20.65 15.41
N VAL A 6 6.90 -20.00 15.87
CA VAL A 6 7.58 -18.95 15.09
C VAL A 6 8.29 -19.52 13.86
N ALA A 7 8.83 -20.73 13.93
CA ALA A 7 9.47 -21.40 12.80
C ALA A 7 8.48 -21.85 11.71
N ASP A 8 7.21 -22.02 12.06
CA ASP A 8 6.16 -22.44 11.11
C ASP A 8 5.50 -21.22 10.40
N ILE A 9 5.80 -19.98 10.83
CA ILE A 9 5.34 -18.77 10.15
C ILE A 9 6.27 -18.49 8.98
N THR A 10 6.01 -19.15 7.86
CA THR A 10 6.67 -18.85 6.60
C THR A 10 5.75 -17.98 5.74
N PRO A 11 6.29 -17.15 4.82
CA PRO A 11 5.45 -16.34 3.92
C PRO A 11 4.41 -17.17 3.13
N ALA A 12 4.74 -18.43 2.83
CA ALA A 12 3.82 -19.36 2.17
C ALA A 12 2.60 -19.75 3.05
N HIS A 13 2.73 -19.67 4.36
CA HIS A 13 1.66 -19.96 5.32
C HIS A 13 0.98 -18.69 5.87
N ASP A 14 1.45 -17.50 5.50
CA ASP A 14 0.80 -16.23 5.85
C ASP A 14 -0.38 -15.98 4.89
N THR A 15 -1.56 -16.46 5.31
CA THR A 15 -2.79 -16.32 4.52
C THR A 15 -3.17 -14.88 4.25
N LYS A 16 -2.84 -13.96 5.16
CA LYS A 16 -3.11 -12.53 5.01
C LYS A 16 -2.20 -11.90 3.94
N LEU A 17 -0.91 -12.26 3.91
CA LEU A 17 0.01 -11.88 2.85
C LEU A 17 -0.42 -12.47 1.50
N GLN A 18 -0.76 -13.76 1.48
CA GLN A 18 -1.21 -14.41 0.24
C GLN A 18 -2.46 -13.75 -0.34
N GLU A 19 -3.42 -13.37 0.50
CA GLU A 19 -4.60 -12.65 0.06
C GLU A 19 -4.25 -11.24 -0.46
N LEU A 20 -3.31 -10.53 0.19
CA LEU A 20 -2.83 -9.24 -0.31
C LEU A 20 -2.20 -9.39 -1.71
N LEU A 21 -1.34 -10.38 -1.92
CA LEU A 21 -0.71 -10.66 -3.21
C LEU A 21 -1.76 -10.96 -4.28
N ARG A 22 -2.77 -11.79 -3.95
CA ARG A 22 -3.89 -12.10 -4.84
C ARG A 22 -4.67 -10.84 -5.25
N LEU A 23 -4.99 -9.97 -4.29
CA LEU A 23 -5.72 -8.72 -4.54
C LEU A 23 -4.91 -7.75 -5.43
N ILE A 24 -3.60 -7.64 -5.20
CA ILE A 24 -2.73 -6.80 -6.03
C ILE A 24 -2.62 -7.38 -7.45
N ALA A 25 -2.45 -8.70 -7.58
CA ALA A 25 -2.40 -9.37 -8.87
C ALA A 25 -3.69 -9.15 -9.66
N ASP A 26 -4.85 -9.37 -9.04
CA ASP A 26 -6.15 -9.15 -9.67
C ASP A 26 -6.32 -7.69 -10.12
N LYS A 27 -5.91 -6.71 -9.30
CA LYS A 27 -5.94 -5.30 -9.67
C LYS A 27 -5.03 -4.96 -10.85
N ILE A 28 -3.87 -5.61 -10.98
CA ILE A 28 -2.93 -5.40 -12.10
C ILE A 28 -3.49 -6.01 -13.39
N GLU A 29 -4.08 -7.19 -13.31
CA GLU A 29 -4.63 -7.95 -14.44
C GLU A 29 -5.99 -7.41 -14.88
N HIS A 30 -6.84 -7.01 -13.91
CA HIS A 30 -8.21 -6.54 -14.12
C HIS A 30 -8.41 -5.15 -13.48
N PRO A 31 -7.80 -4.10 -14.00
CA PRO A 31 -7.90 -2.77 -13.40
C PRO A 31 -9.34 -2.24 -13.43
N ILE A 32 -9.81 -1.70 -12.28
CA ILE A 32 -11.17 -1.15 -12.13
C ILE A 32 -11.40 0.13 -12.94
N ASN A 33 -10.34 0.89 -13.20
CA ASN A 33 -10.33 1.95 -14.20
C ASN A 33 -9.29 1.60 -15.26
N GLU A 34 -9.61 1.77 -16.52
CA GLU A 34 -8.78 1.36 -17.64
C GLU A 34 -7.34 1.88 -17.52
N GLY A 35 -6.37 0.96 -17.61
CA GLY A 35 -4.95 1.26 -17.54
C GLY A 35 -4.42 1.62 -16.15
N ASN A 36 -5.26 1.76 -15.13
CA ASN A 36 -4.83 2.11 -13.78
C ASN A 36 -4.52 0.86 -12.94
N ARG A 37 -3.22 0.60 -12.73
CA ARG A 37 -2.71 -0.54 -11.95
C ARG A 37 -2.23 -0.14 -10.56
N ARG A 38 -2.45 1.11 -10.13
CA ARG A 38 -1.87 1.64 -8.88
C ARG A 38 -2.59 1.07 -7.67
N VAL A 39 -1.78 0.67 -6.68
CA VAL A 39 -2.27 0.18 -5.39
C VAL A 39 -1.53 0.88 -4.26
N LEU A 40 -2.28 1.40 -3.30
CA LEU A 40 -1.77 1.99 -2.07
C LEU A 40 -2.08 1.05 -0.91
N VAL A 41 -1.05 0.54 -0.25
CA VAL A 41 -1.18 -0.34 0.92
C VAL A 41 -0.78 0.41 2.17
N PHE A 42 -1.68 0.51 3.13
CA PHE A 42 -1.39 1.08 4.44
C PHE A 42 -1.20 0.00 5.51
N SER A 43 -0.13 0.14 6.29
CA SER A 43 0.08 -0.58 7.55
C SER A 43 0.17 0.40 8.71
N ALA A 44 -0.28 -0.03 9.90
CA ALA A 44 -0.14 0.74 11.11
C ALA A 44 1.31 0.69 11.67
N PHE A 45 2.06 -0.36 11.34
CA PHE A 45 3.38 -0.66 11.90
C PHE A 45 4.46 -0.66 10.81
N SER A 46 5.61 -0.06 11.12
CA SER A 46 6.76 0.00 10.21
C SER A 46 7.31 -1.40 9.90
N ASP A 47 7.44 -2.26 10.91
CA ASP A 47 7.95 -3.63 10.73
C ASP A 47 7.05 -4.45 9.79
N THR A 48 5.73 -4.30 9.94
CA THR A 48 4.77 -4.92 9.01
C THR A 48 4.91 -4.35 7.60
N ALA A 49 5.05 -3.03 7.46
CA ALA A 49 5.24 -2.41 6.15
C ALA A 49 6.53 -2.87 5.47
N GLU A 50 7.62 -3.05 6.21
CA GLU A 50 8.89 -3.58 5.71
C GLU A 50 8.75 -5.04 5.28
N TYR A 51 8.12 -5.86 6.10
CA TYR A 51 7.80 -7.26 5.77
C TYR A 51 6.99 -7.37 4.47
N LEU A 52 5.92 -6.56 4.35
CA LEU A 52 5.11 -6.53 3.14
C LEU A 52 5.93 -6.09 1.92
N TYR A 53 6.79 -5.07 2.10
CA TYR A 53 7.61 -4.58 1.00
C TYR A 53 8.54 -5.68 0.47
N GLU A 54 9.20 -6.45 1.34
CA GLU A 54 10.10 -7.51 0.91
C GLU A 54 9.40 -8.56 0.05
N HIS A 55 8.22 -9.01 0.47
CA HIS A 55 7.50 -10.06 -0.25
C HIS A 55 6.76 -9.54 -1.48
N VAL A 56 6.05 -8.41 -1.36
CA VAL A 56 5.29 -7.80 -2.46
C VAL A 56 6.23 -7.33 -3.58
N SER A 57 7.36 -6.67 -3.22
CA SER A 57 8.28 -6.15 -4.23
C SER A 57 8.93 -7.25 -5.05
N THR A 58 9.35 -8.33 -4.40
CA THR A 58 9.93 -9.50 -5.08
C THR A 58 8.91 -10.13 -6.03
N TYR A 59 7.72 -10.43 -5.52
CA TYR A 59 6.66 -11.04 -6.32
C TYR A 59 6.29 -10.19 -7.54
N LEU A 60 6.07 -8.89 -7.36
CA LEU A 60 5.65 -8.01 -8.45
C LEU A 60 6.75 -7.78 -9.48
N LYS A 61 8.00 -7.71 -9.03
CA LYS A 61 9.13 -7.53 -9.95
C LYS A 61 9.33 -8.77 -10.83
N GLU A 62 9.24 -9.96 -10.24
CA GLU A 62 9.41 -11.23 -10.95
C GLU A 62 8.23 -11.57 -11.87
N THR A 63 7.00 -11.31 -11.43
CA THR A 63 5.79 -11.72 -12.14
C THR A 63 5.33 -10.71 -13.19
N TYR A 64 5.41 -9.41 -12.86
CA TYR A 64 4.80 -8.35 -13.67
C TYR A 64 5.81 -7.29 -14.15
N GLY A 65 7.06 -7.34 -13.68
CA GLY A 65 8.05 -6.29 -13.96
C GLY A 65 7.71 -4.94 -13.31
N CYS A 66 6.74 -4.91 -12.39
CA CYS A 66 6.26 -3.69 -11.75
C CYS A 66 7.18 -3.24 -10.62
N ASP A 67 7.30 -1.93 -10.43
CA ASP A 67 8.08 -1.34 -9.36
C ASP A 67 7.23 -1.00 -8.14
N THR A 68 7.82 -1.28 -6.97
CA THR A 68 7.21 -1.08 -5.65
C THR A 68 8.05 -0.09 -4.85
N ALA A 69 7.39 0.68 -4.00
CA ALA A 69 8.07 1.55 -3.04
C ALA A 69 7.53 1.36 -1.62
N LEU A 70 8.38 1.67 -0.65
CA LEU A 70 8.08 1.70 0.78
C LEU A 70 8.35 3.10 1.33
N ILE A 71 7.42 3.64 2.11
CA ILE A 71 7.60 4.86 2.90
C ILE A 71 7.14 4.58 4.34
N THR A 72 8.08 4.68 5.28
CA THR A 72 7.83 4.66 6.73
C THR A 72 8.36 5.94 7.36
N GLY A 73 7.85 6.31 8.52
CA GLY A 73 8.27 7.55 9.20
C GLY A 73 9.68 7.52 9.80
N SER A 74 10.29 6.36 9.88
CA SER A 74 11.53 6.11 10.61
C SER A 74 12.78 5.97 9.74
N ILE A 75 12.62 5.74 8.43
CA ILE A 75 13.72 5.41 7.51
C ILE A 75 13.50 6.12 6.17
N ASP A 76 14.59 6.40 5.44
CA ASP A 76 14.51 6.81 4.04
C ASP A 76 13.70 5.78 3.23
N GLY A 77 12.92 6.27 2.27
CA GLY A 77 12.10 5.41 1.43
C GLY A 77 12.95 4.36 0.70
N ARG A 78 12.32 3.23 0.39
CA ARG A 78 12.92 2.14 -0.40
C ARG A 78 12.14 1.98 -1.71
N THR A 79 12.80 1.52 -2.77
CA THR A 79 12.15 1.19 -4.04
C THR A 79 12.94 0.13 -4.80
N THR A 80 12.25 -0.60 -5.66
CA THR A 80 12.87 -1.56 -6.58
C THR A 80 13.49 -0.92 -7.82
N ILE A 81 13.30 0.39 -8.03
CA ILE A 81 13.88 1.12 -9.16
C ILE A 81 15.38 1.34 -8.91
N ALA A 82 16.23 0.75 -9.73
CA ALA A 82 17.67 0.85 -9.60
C ALA A 82 18.17 2.30 -9.74
N GLY A 83 19.04 2.74 -8.84
CA GLY A 83 19.64 4.08 -8.86
C GLY A 83 18.67 5.22 -8.52
N PHE A 84 17.44 4.92 -8.13
CA PHE A 84 16.44 5.92 -7.77
C PHE A 84 16.61 6.41 -6.33
N ARG A 85 16.63 7.72 -6.15
CA ARG A 85 16.67 8.32 -4.81
C ARG A 85 15.26 8.33 -4.21
N ALA A 86 14.97 7.38 -3.32
CA ALA A 86 13.65 7.15 -2.75
C ALA A 86 13.26 8.14 -1.64
N THR A 87 13.43 9.46 -1.88
CA THR A 87 12.86 10.46 -0.97
C THR A 87 11.33 10.42 -1.03
N LEU A 88 10.67 10.86 0.03
CA LEU A 88 9.21 10.94 0.08
C LEU A 88 8.63 11.62 -1.16
N ASN A 89 9.15 12.81 -1.52
CA ASN A 89 8.64 13.56 -2.67
C ASN A 89 8.83 12.81 -4.00
N ASN A 90 10.01 12.21 -4.22
CA ASN A 90 10.29 11.47 -5.45
C ASN A 90 9.38 10.25 -5.59
N VAL A 91 9.21 9.48 -4.51
CA VAL A 91 8.34 8.31 -4.49
C VAL A 91 6.89 8.71 -4.79
N LEU A 92 6.36 9.73 -4.08
CA LEU A 92 4.99 10.19 -4.30
C LEU A 92 4.79 10.76 -5.71
N THR A 93 5.80 11.43 -6.27
CA THR A 93 5.76 11.97 -7.65
C THR A 93 5.71 10.84 -8.68
N CYS A 94 6.45 9.75 -8.48
CA CYS A 94 6.43 8.59 -9.37
C CYS A 94 5.20 7.70 -9.16
N PHE A 95 4.63 7.69 -7.94
CA PHE A 95 3.40 6.96 -7.65
C PHE A 95 2.14 7.68 -8.13
N SER A 96 2.13 9.01 -8.11
CA SER A 96 0.96 9.82 -8.51
C SER A 96 1.41 10.93 -9.51
N PRO A 97 1.88 10.53 -10.70
CA PRO A 97 2.59 11.42 -11.61
C PRO A 97 1.75 12.57 -12.15
N LEU A 98 0.45 12.36 -12.39
CA LEU A 98 -0.42 13.40 -12.93
C LEU A 98 -0.74 14.43 -11.86
N SER A 99 -1.19 13.98 -10.70
CA SER A 99 -1.57 14.87 -9.59
C SER A 99 -0.39 15.55 -8.92
N LYS A 100 0.84 15.00 -9.06
CA LYS A 100 2.08 15.61 -8.55
C LYS A 100 2.83 16.43 -9.61
N GLY A 101 2.42 16.39 -10.88
CA GLY A 101 3.11 17.12 -11.93
C GLY A 101 4.51 16.57 -12.20
N ARG A 102 4.67 15.26 -12.34
CA ARG A 102 5.98 14.61 -12.57
C ARG A 102 6.71 15.22 -13.77
N ASP A 103 6.00 15.56 -14.84
CA ASP A 103 6.60 16.11 -16.05
C ASP A 103 7.34 17.43 -15.79
N VAL A 104 6.90 18.19 -14.78
CA VAL A 104 7.54 19.45 -14.35
C VAL A 104 8.62 19.19 -13.31
N LEU A 105 8.35 18.32 -12.33
CA LEU A 105 9.26 18.08 -11.20
C LEU A 105 10.43 17.15 -11.56
N MET A 106 10.24 16.24 -12.49
CA MET A 106 11.21 15.22 -12.91
C MET A 106 11.21 15.09 -14.45
N PRO A 107 11.63 16.14 -15.20
CA PRO A 107 11.57 16.14 -16.66
C PRO A 107 12.31 14.94 -17.26
N GLY A 108 11.66 14.22 -18.18
CA GLY A 108 12.25 13.06 -18.86
C GLY A 108 12.32 11.78 -18.01
N SER A 109 11.87 11.80 -16.77
CA SER A 109 11.81 10.59 -15.93
C SER A 109 10.71 9.63 -16.41
N THR A 110 11.09 8.38 -16.65
CA THR A 110 10.16 7.27 -16.92
C THR A 110 9.88 6.42 -15.69
N ALA A 111 10.44 6.80 -14.53
CA ALA A 111 10.22 6.08 -13.28
C ALA A 111 8.73 6.02 -12.94
N ASP A 112 8.22 4.83 -12.71
CA ASP A 112 6.81 4.60 -12.37
C ASP A 112 6.70 3.58 -11.24
N ILE A 113 5.93 3.93 -10.21
CA ILE A 113 5.71 3.07 -9.05
C ILE A 113 4.27 2.58 -9.11
N THR A 114 4.10 1.27 -9.23
CA THR A 114 2.79 0.65 -9.31
C THR A 114 2.19 0.42 -7.93
N VAL A 115 3.00 -0.04 -6.97
CA VAL A 115 2.53 -0.31 -5.60
C VAL A 115 3.32 0.54 -4.61
N LEU A 116 2.59 1.28 -3.77
CA LEU A 116 3.17 2.03 -2.65
C LEU A 116 2.71 1.40 -1.34
N ILE A 117 3.66 0.96 -0.53
CA ILE A 117 3.42 0.50 0.83
C ILE A 117 3.83 1.61 1.78
N ALA A 118 2.95 1.99 2.70
CA ALA A 118 3.22 3.12 3.57
C ALA A 118 2.60 2.96 4.96
N THR A 119 3.20 3.64 5.93
CA THR A 119 2.56 3.90 7.21
C THR A 119 1.86 5.26 7.20
N ASP A 120 1.20 5.64 8.29
CA ASP A 120 0.52 6.94 8.42
C ASP A 120 1.48 8.16 8.41
N CYS A 121 2.77 7.93 8.20
CA CYS A 121 3.77 8.98 8.03
C CYS A 121 3.63 9.79 6.74
N ILE A 122 2.90 9.27 5.75
CA ILE A 122 2.56 10.07 4.58
C ILE A 122 1.71 11.23 5.08
N SER A 123 2.35 12.41 5.15
CA SER A 123 1.80 13.62 5.75
C SER A 123 0.39 13.93 5.25
N GLU A 124 -0.45 14.45 6.12
CA GLU A 124 -1.79 14.91 5.76
C GLU A 124 -1.72 15.87 4.56
N GLY A 125 -2.71 15.80 3.69
CA GLY A 125 -2.80 16.69 2.53
C GLY A 125 -2.10 16.20 1.26
N GLN A 126 -1.36 15.09 1.27
CA GLN A 126 -0.77 14.55 0.03
C GLN A 126 -1.86 14.13 -0.95
N ASN A 127 -1.76 14.63 -2.18
CA ASN A 127 -2.66 14.26 -3.26
C ASN A 127 -2.10 13.02 -3.97
N LEU A 128 -2.86 11.92 -3.92
CA LEU A 128 -2.54 10.64 -4.54
C LEU A 128 -3.71 10.13 -5.40
N GLN A 129 -4.47 11.06 -5.97
CA GLN A 129 -5.71 10.76 -6.72
C GLN A 129 -5.48 10.02 -8.05
N ASP A 130 -4.23 9.80 -8.46
CA ASP A 130 -3.94 8.91 -9.59
C ASP A 130 -4.11 7.43 -9.19
N CYS A 131 -4.10 7.13 -7.88
CA CYS A 131 -4.40 5.82 -7.35
C CYS A 131 -5.91 5.65 -7.14
N ASP A 132 -6.44 4.48 -7.46
CA ASP A 132 -7.87 4.16 -7.35
C ASP A 132 -8.13 2.92 -6.47
N TYR A 133 -7.08 2.32 -5.90
CA TYR A 133 -7.17 1.10 -5.10
C TYR A 133 -6.36 1.23 -3.82
N MET A 134 -7.04 1.17 -2.69
CA MET A 134 -6.40 1.29 -1.37
C MET A 134 -6.68 0.05 -0.53
N VAL A 135 -5.62 -0.47 0.08
CA VAL A 135 -5.70 -1.57 1.04
C VAL A 135 -5.26 -1.07 2.42
N ASN A 136 -6.13 -1.18 3.41
CA ASN A 136 -5.75 -1.07 4.81
C ASN A 136 -5.40 -2.48 5.31
N TYR A 137 -4.10 -2.81 5.31
CA TYR A 137 -3.61 -4.11 5.76
C TYR A 137 -3.83 -4.29 7.25
N ASP A 138 -3.58 -3.22 8.02
CA ASP A 138 -3.97 -3.16 9.42
C ASP A 138 -5.05 -2.10 9.57
N ILE A 139 -6.24 -2.55 10.00
CA ILE A 139 -7.34 -1.62 10.25
C ILE A 139 -7.05 -0.81 11.51
N HIS A 140 -7.20 0.49 11.40
CA HIS A 140 -7.04 1.35 12.56
C HIS A 140 -8.35 1.38 13.36
N TRP A 141 -8.27 1.20 14.69
CA TRP A 141 -9.43 1.27 15.58
C TRP A 141 -10.20 2.61 15.51
N ASN A 142 -9.49 3.70 15.17
CA ASN A 142 -10.10 5.01 14.98
C ASN A 142 -10.55 5.19 13.51
N PRO A 143 -11.85 5.25 13.22
CA PRO A 143 -12.38 5.37 11.87
C PRO A 143 -11.95 6.66 11.17
N VAL A 144 -11.61 7.72 11.91
CA VAL A 144 -11.13 8.98 11.35
C VAL A 144 -9.84 8.77 10.56
N ARG A 145 -8.97 7.86 11.01
CA ARG A 145 -7.73 7.52 10.28
C ARG A 145 -8.04 6.88 8.92
N ILE A 146 -9.02 5.99 8.87
CA ILE A 146 -9.45 5.35 7.61
C ILE A 146 -10.00 6.41 6.65
N ILE A 147 -10.82 7.34 7.14
CA ILE A 147 -11.36 8.44 6.35
C ILE A 147 -10.23 9.36 5.85
N GLN A 148 -9.25 9.68 6.70
CA GLN A 148 -8.09 10.49 6.32
C GLN A 148 -7.22 9.81 5.26
N ARG A 149 -7.01 8.48 5.36
CA ARG A 149 -6.31 7.70 4.33
C ARG A 149 -7.08 7.72 3.02
N PHE A 150 -8.38 7.46 3.05
CA PHE A 150 -9.25 7.48 1.88
C PHE A 150 -9.25 8.83 1.18
N GLY A 151 -9.37 9.93 1.91
CA GLY A 151 -9.30 11.29 1.37
C GLY A 151 -7.99 11.67 0.67
N ARG A 152 -6.99 10.77 0.60
CA ARG A 152 -5.76 10.97 -0.19
C ARG A 152 -5.95 10.59 -1.64
N ILE A 153 -6.80 9.62 -1.91
CA ILE A 153 -7.10 9.12 -3.25
C ILE A 153 -8.45 9.61 -3.77
N ASP A 154 -9.44 9.79 -2.90
CA ASP A 154 -10.75 10.32 -3.24
C ASP A 154 -10.75 11.85 -3.14
N ARG A 155 -10.64 12.50 -4.29
CA ARG A 155 -10.61 13.97 -4.38
C ARG A 155 -11.36 14.47 -5.61
N ILE A 156 -11.92 15.65 -5.47
CA ILE A 156 -12.54 16.39 -6.58
C ILE A 156 -11.49 16.59 -7.68
N GLY A 157 -11.84 16.23 -8.90
CA GLY A 157 -10.95 16.31 -10.07
C GLY A 157 -10.15 15.04 -10.32
N SER A 158 -10.38 13.95 -9.58
CA SER A 158 -9.85 12.63 -9.95
C SER A 158 -10.35 12.21 -11.33
N ARG A 159 -9.47 11.55 -12.09
CA ARG A 159 -9.83 10.95 -13.39
C ARG A 159 -10.43 9.55 -13.22
N ASN A 160 -10.32 8.98 -12.05
CA ASN A 160 -10.85 7.66 -11.73
C ASN A 160 -12.37 7.75 -11.57
N ALA A 161 -13.10 6.93 -12.32
CA ALA A 161 -14.56 6.84 -12.22
C ALA A 161 -15.00 6.09 -10.95
N CYS A 162 -14.18 5.13 -10.50
CA CYS A 162 -14.42 4.32 -9.32
C CYS A 162 -13.16 4.27 -8.45
N ILE A 163 -13.37 4.17 -7.13
CA ILE A 163 -12.30 3.96 -6.15
C ILE A 163 -12.68 2.75 -5.30
N GLN A 164 -11.73 1.86 -5.08
CA GLN A 164 -11.94 0.68 -4.23
C GLN A 164 -11.12 0.79 -2.95
N LEU A 165 -11.80 0.53 -1.84
CA LEU A 165 -11.21 0.42 -0.51
C LEU A 165 -11.35 -1.01 -0.01
N VAL A 166 -10.23 -1.61 0.37
CA VAL A 166 -10.16 -2.94 0.98
C VAL A 166 -9.66 -2.82 2.41
N ASN A 167 -10.34 -3.46 3.34
CA ASN A 167 -9.94 -3.50 4.74
C ASN A 167 -9.76 -4.94 5.18
N PHE A 168 -8.60 -5.27 5.71
CA PHE A 168 -8.39 -6.53 6.42
C PHE A 168 -8.88 -6.39 7.86
N TRP A 169 -9.95 -7.09 8.17
CA TRP A 169 -10.49 -7.14 9.52
C TRP A 169 -9.80 -8.25 10.32
N PRO A 170 -9.51 -8.04 11.60
CA PRO A 170 -9.10 -9.14 12.47
C PRO A 170 -10.25 -10.14 12.59
N ASP A 171 -9.93 -11.41 12.54
CA ASP A 171 -10.88 -12.51 12.73
C ASP A 171 -11.19 -12.74 14.23
N LEU A 172 -11.44 -11.64 14.94
CA LEU A 172 -11.76 -11.66 16.36
C LEU A 172 -13.19 -11.15 16.53
N THR A 173 -14.06 -12.02 17.02
CA THR A 173 -15.35 -11.56 17.51
C THR A 173 -15.11 -10.67 18.73
N LEU A 174 -15.80 -9.56 18.83
CA LEU A 174 -15.72 -8.63 19.97
C LEU A 174 -15.91 -9.37 21.31
N ASP A 175 -16.60 -10.50 21.31
CA ASP A 175 -16.86 -11.37 22.45
C ASP A 175 -15.59 -12.01 23.04
N ASP A 176 -14.53 -12.17 22.22
CA ASP A 176 -13.26 -12.75 22.67
C ASP A 176 -12.38 -11.74 23.43
N TYR A 177 -12.59 -10.43 23.20
CA TYR A 177 -11.82 -9.37 23.83
C TYR A 177 -12.50 -8.74 25.06
N ILE A 178 -13.81 -8.69 25.04
CA ILE A 178 -14.58 -8.07 26.11
C ILE A 178 -15.45 -9.19 26.70
N ASN A 179 -14.99 -9.77 27.79
CA ASN A 179 -15.77 -10.73 28.61
C ASN A 179 -16.99 -9.99 29.22
N LEU A 180 -17.81 -9.38 28.38
CA LEU A 180 -19.11 -8.83 28.74
C LEU A 180 -20.13 -9.98 28.67
N LYS A 181 -20.04 -10.91 29.62
CA LYS A 181 -21.21 -11.68 29.97
C LYS A 181 -22.14 -10.79 30.80
N PRO A 182 -23.43 -10.75 30.43
CA PRO A 182 -24.43 -10.07 31.25
C PRO A 182 -24.58 -10.73 32.61
#